data_eb07b1266af2128b0b9ab0d7363fc20d
#
_entry.id   eb07b1266af2128b0b9ab0d7363fc20d
#
_cell.length_a   1.000
_cell.length_b   1.000
_cell.length_c   1.000
_cell.angle_alpha   90.00
_cell.angle_beta   90.00
_cell.angle_gamma   90.00
#
_symmetry.space_group_name_H-M   'P 1'
#
loop_
_entity.id
_entity.type
_entity.pdbx_description
1 polymer ?
#
loop_
_entity_poly.entity_id
_entity_poly.type
_entity_poly.pdbx_seq_one_letter_code
_entity_poly.pdbx_strand_id
1 'polypeptide(L)'
;MIPDRGPAGMDSTDGSSGEAAGGARVPDFFIVGNAKCGTTAIYEMLRRHPQVFMSVPKEPWFFARENPRPQNSTETSLEFTGSKHESFEDYVSLFAAARADQRVGEASSSYLWSRTAAQRIAAARPDARIVAIFREPASFLRSLHLQMLSTHTETEKSFRKAVELDGARREGRQLPRSADWPRALIYSDRVEYVEQIQRYRAVFPADQLLVLIYEDFRADNEGTMRQLMRFLEVDDRLPVEVVRANRTLGVRSVRLDAFRRSLRAGRHPGARALRELGKGLTTRKAREALYYPLMRRTVYRTPPPADAEFMLELRRRFKPEVVGLSEYLGRDLVRLWGYDSIE
;
A
#
# COMPACT_ATOMS: atom_id res chain seq x y z
N MET A 1 -3.67 81.30 8.90
CA MET A 1 -4.40 81.31 10.18
C MET A 1 -4.56 79.89 10.66
N ILE A 2 -3.89 79.52 11.69
CA ILE A 2 -3.78 78.30 12.45
C ILE A 2 -5.12 78.04 13.17
N PRO A 3 -5.46 76.86 13.73
CA PRO A 3 -4.63 75.75 14.28
C PRO A 3 -5.09 74.30 13.91
N ASP A 4 -4.19 73.40 13.89
CA ASP A 4 -3.69 72.43 14.91
C ASP A 4 -4.70 71.83 15.90
N ARG A 5 -4.80 70.46 15.85
CA ARG A 5 -4.99 69.56 16.99
C ARG A 5 -4.88 68.08 16.58
N GLY A 6 -3.77 67.47 16.82
CA GLY A 6 -3.78 66.04 17.18
C GLY A 6 -3.98 65.91 18.69
N PRO A 7 -3.76 64.75 19.33
CA PRO A 7 -3.93 63.34 18.99
C PRO A 7 -4.86 62.60 19.99
N ALA A 8 -5.23 61.44 19.74
CA ALA A 8 -5.56 60.47 20.80
C ALA A 8 -5.43 59.06 20.24
N GLY A 9 -4.45 58.35 20.76
CA GLY A 9 -4.33 56.93 20.64
C GLY A 9 -5.40 56.22 21.46
N MET A 10 -5.69 55.00 21.04
CA MET A 10 -6.14 53.94 21.95
C MET A 10 -5.75 52.60 21.38
N ASP A 11 -4.89 51.96 22.11
CA ASP A 11 -4.59 50.56 22.20
C ASP A 11 -5.81 49.67 22.02
N SER A 12 -5.69 48.65 21.25
CA SER A 12 -6.35 47.36 21.50
C SER A 12 -5.57 46.26 20.80
N THR A 13 -4.67 45.70 21.56
CA THR A 13 -4.16 44.36 21.41
C THR A 13 -5.33 43.40 21.29
N ASP A 14 -5.51 42.80 20.11
CA ASP A 14 -6.21 41.56 20.00
C ASP A 14 -5.30 40.55 19.29
N GLY A 15 -4.61 39.82 20.15
CA GLY A 15 -3.77 38.68 19.76
C GLY A 15 -4.63 37.49 19.42
N SER A 16 -5.13 37.44 18.22
CA SER A 16 -5.55 36.15 17.62
C SER A 16 -4.32 35.53 17.02
N SER A 17 -3.67 34.66 17.77
CA SER A 17 -2.75 33.67 17.29
C SER A 17 -3.47 32.84 16.23
N GLY A 18 -3.39 33.25 14.97
CA GLY A 18 -3.81 32.49 13.83
C GLY A 18 -2.98 31.20 13.78
N GLU A 19 -3.59 30.08 14.17
CA GLU A 19 -3.08 28.76 13.78
C GLU A 19 -2.86 28.80 12.28
N ALA A 20 -1.59 28.76 11.87
CA ALA A 20 -1.21 28.67 10.48
C ALA A 20 -1.81 27.36 9.94
N ALA A 21 -2.87 27.47 9.15
CA ALA A 21 -3.43 26.36 8.41
C ALA A 21 -2.27 25.72 7.62
N GLY A 22 -1.92 24.50 7.96
CA GLY A 22 -0.84 23.77 7.30
C GLY A 22 -1.15 23.69 5.80
N GLY A 23 -0.36 24.40 4.99
CA GLY A 23 -0.49 24.35 3.54
C GLY A 23 -0.30 22.92 3.03
N ALA A 24 -1.04 22.53 2.01
CA ALA A 24 -0.88 21.24 1.37
C ALA A 24 0.58 21.02 0.97
N ARG A 25 1.20 19.93 1.45
CA ARG A 25 2.63 19.65 1.27
C ARG A 25 2.87 18.23 0.77
N VAL A 26 3.96 18.03 0.07
CA VAL A 26 4.43 16.70 -0.36
C VAL A 26 4.82 15.89 0.88
N PRO A 27 4.52 14.58 0.93
CA PRO A 27 4.90 13.74 2.06
C PRO A 27 6.40 13.77 2.40
N ASP A 28 6.71 13.77 3.69
CA ASP A 28 8.06 13.70 4.22
C ASP A 28 8.64 12.28 4.11
N PHE A 29 7.77 11.25 4.05
CA PHE A 29 8.19 9.86 3.90
C PHE A 29 7.19 9.01 3.11
N PHE A 30 7.73 7.93 2.52
CA PHE A 30 6.98 7.00 1.68
C PHE A 30 7.24 5.55 2.09
N ILE A 31 6.19 4.78 2.37
CA ILE A 31 6.27 3.32 2.50
C ILE A 31 6.03 2.73 1.12
N VAL A 32 7.12 2.41 0.42
CA VAL A 32 7.10 2.09 -1.02
C VAL A 32 6.73 0.65 -1.34
N GLY A 33 6.69 -0.24 -0.38
CA GLY A 33 6.34 -1.65 -0.58
C GLY A 33 7.21 -2.58 0.27
N ASN A 34 7.07 -3.89 0.10
CA ASN A 34 6.18 -4.55 -0.86
C ASN A 34 4.75 -4.74 -0.32
N ALA A 35 3.81 -4.92 -1.25
CA ALA A 35 2.48 -5.47 -0.89
C ALA A 35 2.65 -6.77 -0.10
N LYS A 36 1.68 -7.15 0.76
CA LYS A 36 1.72 -8.41 1.54
C LYS A 36 2.90 -8.58 2.52
N CYS A 37 3.65 -7.52 2.76
CA CYS A 37 4.76 -7.47 3.71
C CYS A 37 4.43 -6.67 4.99
N GLY A 38 3.14 -6.49 5.33
CA GLY A 38 2.75 -5.81 6.56
C GLY A 38 2.54 -4.30 6.43
N THR A 39 2.68 -3.70 5.25
CA THR A 39 2.52 -2.24 5.03
C THR A 39 1.21 -1.66 5.56
N THR A 40 0.12 -2.45 5.58
CA THR A 40 -1.16 -2.00 6.14
C THR A 40 -1.11 -1.91 7.66
N ALA A 41 -0.45 -2.86 8.34
CA ALA A 41 -0.27 -2.81 9.79
C ALA A 41 0.60 -1.61 10.19
N ILE A 42 1.74 -1.44 9.51
CA ILE A 42 2.63 -0.29 9.70
C ILE A 42 1.90 1.04 9.49
N TYR A 43 1.13 1.15 8.38
CA TYR A 43 0.32 2.33 8.10
C TYR A 43 -0.68 2.64 9.22
N GLU A 44 -1.43 1.63 9.71
CA GLU A 44 -2.42 1.82 10.77
C GLU A 44 -1.78 2.16 12.13
N MET A 45 -0.59 1.62 12.43
CA MET A 45 0.18 1.97 13.61
C MET A 45 0.69 3.40 13.55
N LEU A 46 1.29 3.80 12.42
CA LEU A 46 1.77 5.18 12.23
C LEU A 46 0.62 6.20 12.27
N ARG A 47 -0.54 5.87 11.69
CA ARG A 47 -1.72 6.75 11.69
C ARG A 47 -2.25 7.08 13.10
N ARG A 48 -1.91 6.26 14.09
CA ARG A 48 -2.28 6.47 15.50
C ARG A 48 -1.24 7.28 16.25
N HIS A 49 -0.07 7.52 15.67
CA HIS A 49 0.98 8.28 16.29
C HIS A 49 0.67 9.80 16.19
N PRO A 50 0.68 10.55 17.32
CA PRO A 50 0.25 11.96 17.31
C PRO A 50 1.12 12.87 16.45
N GLN A 51 2.41 12.53 16.27
CA GLN A 51 3.35 13.29 15.44
C GLN A 51 3.38 12.82 13.97
N VAL A 52 2.47 11.93 13.55
CA VAL A 52 2.42 11.41 12.16
C VAL A 52 1.06 11.67 11.56
N PHE A 53 1.04 12.12 10.33
CA PHE A 53 -0.15 12.23 9.49
C PHE A 53 0.00 11.28 8.30
N MET A 54 -0.96 10.38 8.11
CA MET A 54 -0.97 9.45 6.97
C MET A 54 -2.11 9.80 6.01
N SER A 55 -1.84 9.72 4.69
CA SER A 55 -2.86 9.95 3.66
C SER A 55 -4.10 9.06 3.83
N VAL A 56 -5.26 9.62 3.61
CA VAL A 56 -6.52 8.88 3.49
C VAL A 56 -7.17 9.26 2.16
N PRO A 57 -7.35 8.28 1.25
CA PRO A 57 -7.13 6.84 1.38
C PRO A 57 -5.64 6.41 1.39
N LYS A 58 -5.37 5.22 1.94
CA LYS A 58 -4.11 4.52 1.73
C LYS A 58 -4.00 4.12 0.25
N GLU A 59 -2.77 4.00 -0.27
CA GLU A 59 -2.46 3.62 -1.66
C GLU A 59 -2.96 4.65 -2.69
N PRO A 60 -2.55 5.93 -2.64
CA PRO A 60 -2.91 6.90 -3.67
C PRO A 60 -2.24 6.61 -5.02
N TRP A 61 -1.10 5.88 -5.08
CA TRP A 61 -0.37 5.42 -6.28
C TRP A 61 0.05 6.52 -7.27
N PHE A 62 0.09 7.75 -6.85
CA PHE A 62 0.32 8.91 -7.70
C PHE A 62 1.64 8.81 -8.50
N PHE A 63 2.73 8.37 -7.86
CA PHE A 63 4.04 8.27 -8.48
C PHE A 63 4.26 7.00 -9.31
N ALA A 64 3.43 5.96 -9.19
CA ALA A 64 3.55 4.70 -9.92
C ALA A 64 2.81 4.70 -11.28
N ARG A 65 2.30 5.82 -11.74
CA ARG A 65 1.59 5.93 -13.02
C ARG A 65 2.58 5.83 -14.18
N GLU A 66 2.86 4.62 -14.64
CA GLU A 66 3.72 4.36 -15.80
C GLU A 66 2.94 4.30 -17.11
N ASN A 67 1.66 3.95 -17.06
CA ASN A 67 0.77 3.96 -18.21
C ASN A 67 -0.39 4.92 -17.99
N PRO A 68 -0.68 5.82 -18.96
CA PRO A 68 -1.95 6.51 -18.96
C PRO A 68 -3.06 5.46 -18.97
N ARG A 69 -4.12 5.70 -18.19
CA ARG A 69 -5.34 4.90 -18.21
C ARG A 69 -5.72 4.65 -19.67
N PRO A 70 -6.00 3.39 -20.09
CA PRO A 70 -6.53 3.19 -21.44
C PRO A 70 -7.77 4.05 -21.61
N GLN A 71 -7.81 4.88 -22.64
CA GLN A 71 -8.92 5.83 -22.91
C GLN A 71 -10.31 5.16 -23.01
N ASN A 72 -10.35 3.82 -23.11
CA ASN A 72 -11.55 3.00 -23.25
C ASN A 72 -11.92 2.19 -21.99
N SER A 73 -11.31 2.43 -20.84
CA SER A 73 -11.78 1.82 -19.60
C SER A 73 -13.11 2.48 -19.22
N THR A 74 -14.21 1.80 -19.51
CA THR A 74 -15.52 2.17 -18.98
C THR A 74 -15.41 2.34 -17.45
N GLU A 75 -15.98 3.40 -16.92
CA GLU A 75 -15.93 3.91 -15.53
C GLU A 75 -16.23 2.93 -14.39
N THR A 76 -16.13 1.66 -14.62
CA THR A 76 -16.66 0.62 -13.74
C THR A 76 -15.61 -0.21 -13.00
N SER A 77 -14.33 0.09 -13.12
CA SER A 77 -13.24 -0.45 -12.27
C SER A 77 -13.04 0.36 -10.97
N LEU A 78 -14.08 1.01 -10.48
CA LEU A 78 -14.10 1.92 -9.33
C LEU A 78 -13.89 1.27 -7.96
N GLU A 79 -13.54 -0.01 -7.90
CA GLU A 79 -13.15 -0.62 -6.62
C GLU A 79 -11.64 -0.60 -6.35
N PHE A 80 -10.84 -0.23 -7.31
CA PHE A 80 -9.50 0.24 -7.09
C PHE A 80 -9.61 1.70 -6.67
N THR A 81 -9.60 1.95 -5.40
CA THR A 81 -9.54 3.30 -4.80
C THR A 81 -8.18 3.97 -5.03
N GLY A 82 -7.47 3.54 -6.07
CA GLY A 82 -6.25 4.11 -6.56
C GLY A 82 -6.55 5.36 -7.34
N SER A 83 -6.31 6.43 -6.67
CA SER A 83 -6.19 7.79 -7.14
C SER A 83 -7.14 8.21 -8.27
N LYS A 84 -8.24 8.79 -7.86
CA LYS A 84 -8.92 9.83 -8.61
C LYS A 84 -8.09 11.13 -8.69
N HIS A 85 -6.86 11.14 -8.16
CA HIS A 85 -5.97 12.29 -8.15
C HIS A 85 -5.30 12.39 -9.51
N GLU A 86 -5.89 13.18 -10.39
CA GLU A 86 -5.42 13.35 -11.76
C GLU A 86 -4.28 14.37 -11.83
N SER A 87 -4.28 15.37 -10.95
CA SER A 87 -3.25 16.39 -10.85
C SER A 87 -2.35 16.23 -9.61
N PHE A 88 -1.23 16.96 -9.60
CA PHE A 88 -0.36 17.03 -8.43
C PHE A 88 -1.04 17.78 -7.28
N GLU A 89 -1.83 18.80 -7.58
CA GLU A 89 -2.61 19.56 -6.60
C GLU A 89 -3.63 18.65 -5.90
N ASP A 90 -4.34 17.81 -6.66
CA ASP A 90 -5.27 16.82 -6.08
C ASP A 90 -4.54 15.86 -5.15
N TYR A 91 -3.34 15.41 -5.56
CA TYR A 91 -2.54 14.51 -4.74
C TYR A 91 -2.10 15.18 -3.42
N VAL A 92 -1.54 16.38 -3.48
CA VAL A 92 -1.08 17.07 -2.25
C VAL A 92 -2.24 17.51 -1.36
N SER A 93 -3.45 17.69 -1.91
CA SER A 93 -4.65 17.97 -1.12
C SER A 93 -4.99 16.88 -0.09
N LEU A 94 -4.54 15.64 -0.30
CA LEU A 94 -4.68 14.54 0.66
C LEU A 94 -4.01 14.82 2.00
N PHE A 95 -3.06 15.74 2.02
CA PHE A 95 -2.23 16.06 3.18
C PHE A 95 -2.56 17.43 3.77
N ALA A 96 -3.58 18.12 3.27
CA ALA A 96 -3.95 19.47 3.70
C ALA A 96 -4.36 19.56 5.19
N ALA A 97 -4.85 18.46 5.77
CA ALA A 97 -5.24 18.40 7.18
C ALA A 97 -4.08 18.09 8.14
N ALA A 98 -2.85 17.92 7.62
CA ALA A 98 -1.67 17.69 8.45
C ALA A 98 -1.27 18.96 9.20
N ARG A 99 -0.98 18.83 10.51
CA ARG A 99 -0.44 19.93 11.28
C ARG A 99 1.04 20.19 10.95
N ALA A 100 1.52 21.38 11.22
CA ALA A 100 2.90 21.77 10.95
C ALA A 100 3.94 20.93 11.71
N ASP A 101 3.57 20.43 12.90
CA ASP A 101 4.40 19.60 13.78
C ASP A 101 4.39 18.11 13.44
N GLN A 102 3.62 17.70 12.45
CA GLN A 102 3.51 16.28 12.04
C GLN A 102 4.44 15.93 10.88
N ARG A 103 5.02 14.73 10.93
CA ARG A 103 5.60 14.06 9.75
C ARG A 103 4.49 13.54 8.88
N VAL A 104 4.49 13.91 7.62
CA VAL A 104 3.46 13.52 6.65
C VAL A 104 3.93 12.30 5.88
N GLY A 105 3.11 11.27 5.83
CA GLY A 105 3.44 10.00 5.19
C GLY A 105 2.42 9.48 4.20
N GLU A 106 2.92 8.72 3.24
CA GLU A 106 2.15 7.97 2.27
C GLU A 106 2.59 6.50 2.26
N ALA A 107 1.66 5.59 1.93
CA ALA A 107 1.95 4.17 1.80
C ALA A 107 1.32 3.60 0.52
N SER A 108 2.12 3.50 -0.54
CA SER A 108 1.76 2.89 -1.82
C SER A 108 2.71 1.74 -2.14
N SER A 109 2.26 0.53 -1.90
CA SER A 109 3.08 -0.68 -2.02
C SER A 109 3.47 -1.05 -3.46
N SER A 110 2.95 -0.34 -4.45
CA SER A 110 3.33 -0.46 -5.85
C SER A 110 4.58 0.33 -6.21
N TYR A 111 4.98 1.31 -5.41
CA TYR A 111 6.11 2.16 -5.74
C TYR A 111 7.43 1.40 -5.82
N LEU A 112 7.62 0.36 -5.00
CA LEU A 112 8.88 -0.38 -4.96
C LEU A 112 9.19 -1.09 -6.30
N TRP A 113 8.19 -1.68 -6.94
CA TRP A 113 8.37 -2.36 -8.23
C TRP A 113 8.15 -1.43 -9.44
N SER A 114 7.63 -0.21 -9.24
CA SER A 114 7.53 0.81 -10.29
C SER A 114 8.91 1.21 -10.77
N ARG A 115 9.05 1.36 -12.08
CA ARG A 115 10.32 1.79 -12.71
C ARG A 115 10.56 3.29 -12.62
N THR A 116 9.51 4.07 -12.37
CA THR A 116 9.56 5.54 -12.39
C THR A 116 9.32 6.19 -11.04
N ALA A 117 8.73 5.47 -10.08
CA ALA A 117 8.31 6.05 -8.80
C ALA A 117 9.48 6.68 -8.03
N ALA A 118 10.65 6.01 -7.98
CA ALA A 118 11.81 6.50 -7.25
C ALA A 118 12.25 7.90 -7.74
N GLN A 119 12.44 8.07 -9.06
CA GLN A 119 12.83 9.35 -9.65
C GLN A 119 11.75 10.43 -9.46
N ARG A 120 10.49 10.06 -9.61
CA ARG A 120 9.36 11.00 -9.47
C ARG A 120 9.18 11.47 -8.04
N ILE A 121 9.38 10.58 -7.06
CA ILE A 121 9.37 10.94 -5.64
C ILE A 121 10.56 11.87 -5.35
N ALA A 122 11.78 11.53 -5.80
CA ALA A 122 12.97 12.34 -5.59
C ALA A 122 12.83 13.74 -6.23
N ALA A 123 12.21 13.84 -7.42
CA ALA A 123 11.94 15.13 -8.06
C ALA A 123 10.92 15.98 -7.29
N ALA A 124 9.93 15.35 -6.64
CA ALA A 124 8.92 16.05 -5.86
C ALA A 124 9.38 16.37 -4.43
N ARG A 125 10.20 15.49 -3.83
CA ARG A 125 10.70 15.59 -2.45
C ARG A 125 12.09 14.97 -2.33
N PRO A 126 13.18 15.71 -2.62
CA PRO A 126 14.55 15.17 -2.60
C PRO A 126 15.02 14.68 -1.23
N ASP A 127 14.48 15.24 -0.16
CA ASP A 127 14.76 14.90 1.24
C ASP A 127 13.76 13.87 1.82
N ALA A 128 12.95 13.22 0.98
CA ALA A 128 11.99 12.22 1.44
C ALA A 128 12.69 11.01 2.08
N ARG A 129 12.08 10.48 3.14
CA ARG A 129 12.49 9.22 3.75
C ARG A 129 11.74 8.06 3.14
N ILE A 130 12.45 7.05 2.72
CA ILE A 130 11.90 5.90 2.00
C ILE A 130 11.95 4.66 2.89
N VAL A 131 10.83 3.97 3.00
CA VAL A 131 10.69 2.74 3.76
C VAL A 131 10.30 1.61 2.82
N ALA A 132 11.23 0.66 2.62
CA ALA A 132 10.97 -0.57 1.89
C ALA A 132 10.86 -1.74 2.87
N ILE A 133 9.98 -2.70 2.60
CA ILE A 133 9.86 -3.92 3.41
C ILE A 133 9.82 -5.14 2.50
N PHE A 134 10.74 -6.06 2.70
CA PHE A 134 10.85 -7.30 1.94
C PHE A 134 10.36 -8.50 2.74
N ARG A 135 10.01 -9.56 2.04
CA ARG A 135 9.54 -10.83 2.58
C ARG A 135 10.14 -11.97 1.75
N GLU A 136 10.22 -13.18 2.34
CA GLU A 136 10.65 -14.38 1.64
C GLU A 136 9.89 -14.50 0.28
N PRO A 137 10.61 -14.60 -0.86
CA PRO A 137 10.05 -14.45 -2.20
C PRO A 137 8.88 -15.39 -2.51
N ALA A 138 9.01 -16.69 -2.26
CA ALA A 138 7.96 -17.66 -2.59
C ALA A 138 6.70 -17.44 -1.75
N SER A 139 6.83 -17.16 -0.47
CA SER A 139 5.73 -16.82 0.44
C SER A 139 5.07 -15.48 0.08
N PHE A 140 5.88 -14.51 -0.36
CA PHE A 140 5.38 -13.24 -0.87
C PHE A 140 4.51 -13.45 -2.10
N LEU A 141 5.02 -14.14 -3.13
CA LEU A 141 4.31 -14.38 -4.39
C LEU A 141 3.00 -15.15 -4.18
N ARG A 142 3.03 -16.18 -3.32
CA ARG A 142 1.80 -16.89 -2.97
C ARG A 142 0.77 -15.98 -2.30
N SER A 143 1.19 -15.14 -1.38
CA SER A 143 0.31 -14.18 -0.70
C SER A 143 -0.25 -13.13 -1.67
N LEU A 144 0.57 -12.69 -2.62
CA LEU A 144 0.20 -11.76 -3.68
C LEU A 144 -0.83 -12.38 -4.62
N HIS A 145 -0.61 -13.62 -5.09
CA HIS A 145 -1.56 -14.37 -5.92
C HIS A 145 -2.94 -14.47 -5.28
N LEU A 146 -3.01 -14.85 -4.01
CA LEU A 146 -4.27 -14.93 -3.26
C LEU A 146 -4.97 -13.57 -3.16
N GLN A 147 -4.23 -12.49 -3.01
CA GLN A 147 -4.79 -11.13 -3.03
C GLN A 147 -5.33 -10.79 -4.41
N MET A 148 -4.56 -11.03 -5.47
CA MET A 148 -4.97 -10.72 -6.85
C MET A 148 -6.22 -11.51 -7.26
N LEU A 149 -6.37 -12.75 -6.82
CA LEU A 149 -7.62 -13.51 -6.97
C LEU A 149 -8.78 -12.84 -6.21
N SER A 150 -8.53 -12.33 -5.01
CA SER A 150 -9.58 -11.68 -4.20
C SER A 150 -10.01 -10.33 -4.75
N THR A 151 -9.13 -9.65 -5.48
CA THR A 151 -9.41 -8.38 -6.17
C THR A 151 -9.87 -8.57 -7.61
N HIS A 152 -9.92 -9.79 -8.11
CA HIS A 152 -10.23 -10.15 -9.51
C HIS A 152 -9.23 -9.59 -10.53
N THR A 153 -8.08 -9.14 -10.11
CA THR A 153 -6.96 -8.75 -10.98
C THR A 153 -6.39 -9.99 -11.67
N GLU A 154 -6.30 -11.12 -10.93
CA GLU A 154 -5.91 -12.43 -11.44
C GLU A 154 -7.14 -13.33 -11.60
N THR A 155 -7.17 -14.12 -12.68
CA THR A 155 -8.25 -15.07 -12.99
C THR A 155 -7.78 -16.53 -12.97
N GLU A 156 -6.46 -16.78 -13.15
CA GLU A 156 -5.90 -18.12 -13.01
C GLU A 156 -5.85 -18.51 -11.52
N LYS A 157 -6.55 -19.59 -11.19
CA LYS A 157 -6.69 -20.05 -9.79
C LYS A 157 -5.49 -20.86 -9.31
N SER A 158 -4.79 -21.52 -10.22
CA SER A 158 -3.59 -22.28 -9.90
C SER A 158 -2.41 -21.32 -9.79
N PHE A 159 -1.79 -21.27 -8.63
CA PHE A 159 -0.63 -20.41 -8.41
C PHE A 159 0.54 -20.81 -9.31
N ARG A 160 0.81 -22.13 -9.49
CA ARG A 160 1.82 -22.65 -10.42
C ARG A 160 1.57 -22.13 -11.84
N LYS A 161 0.36 -22.35 -12.38
CA LYS A 161 0.00 -21.89 -13.73
C LYS A 161 0.09 -20.38 -13.87
N ALA A 162 -0.35 -19.60 -12.86
CA ALA A 162 -0.27 -18.16 -12.90
C ALA A 162 1.18 -17.65 -13.03
N VAL A 163 2.14 -18.28 -12.35
CA VAL A 163 3.56 -17.95 -12.46
C VAL A 163 4.15 -18.45 -13.80
N GLU A 164 3.73 -19.59 -14.29
CA GLU A 164 4.13 -20.12 -15.62
C GLU A 164 3.69 -19.21 -16.78
N LEU A 165 2.67 -18.40 -16.58
CA LEU A 165 2.18 -17.43 -17.58
C LEU A 165 3.08 -16.20 -17.73
N ASP A 166 4.10 -15.97 -16.90
CA ASP A 166 4.95 -14.78 -16.92
C ASP A 166 5.50 -14.47 -18.32
N GLY A 167 6.00 -15.48 -19.05
CA GLY A 167 6.52 -15.32 -20.40
C GLY A 167 5.45 -14.83 -21.39
N ALA A 168 4.28 -15.47 -21.41
CA ALA A 168 3.18 -15.09 -22.28
C ALA A 168 2.64 -13.69 -21.95
N ARG A 169 2.62 -13.34 -20.66
CA ARG A 169 2.16 -12.03 -20.18
C ARG A 169 3.13 -10.89 -20.54
N ARG A 170 4.42 -11.14 -20.56
CA ARG A 170 5.41 -10.18 -21.06
C ARG A 170 5.21 -9.84 -22.54
N GLU A 171 4.71 -10.80 -23.30
CA GLU A 171 4.36 -10.62 -24.72
C GLU A 171 2.94 -10.08 -24.92
N GLY A 172 2.25 -9.67 -23.88
CA GLY A 172 0.87 -9.14 -23.95
C GLY A 172 -0.20 -10.20 -24.13
N ARG A 173 0.15 -11.51 -24.03
CA ARG A 173 -0.78 -12.64 -24.17
C ARG A 173 -1.27 -13.10 -22.80
N GLN A 174 -2.38 -13.82 -22.75
CA GLN A 174 -2.93 -14.45 -21.52
C GLN A 174 -3.17 -13.42 -20.38
N LEU A 175 -3.57 -12.21 -20.75
CA LEU A 175 -3.93 -11.17 -19.80
C LEU A 175 -5.44 -11.15 -19.57
N PRO A 176 -5.92 -11.14 -18.31
CA PRO A 176 -7.34 -10.94 -18.02
C PRO A 176 -7.81 -9.56 -18.53
N ARG A 177 -9.01 -9.51 -19.09
CA ARG A 177 -9.63 -8.24 -19.52
C ARG A 177 -9.82 -7.24 -18.38
N SER A 178 -9.82 -7.72 -17.14
CA SER A 178 -9.93 -6.92 -15.90
C SER A 178 -8.59 -6.43 -15.35
N ALA A 179 -7.48 -6.68 -16.05
CA ALA A 179 -6.16 -6.27 -15.59
C ALA A 179 -5.90 -4.81 -15.98
N ASP A 180 -6.16 -3.89 -15.06
CA ASP A 180 -5.82 -2.46 -15.25
C ASP A 180 -4.30 -2.23 -15.31
N TRP A 181 -3.52 -3.15 -14.73
CA TRP A 181 -2.05 -3.13 -14.72
C TRP A 181 -1.49 -4.49 -15.15
N PRO A 182 -1.38 -4.77 -16.45
CA PRO A 182 -0.92 -6.06 -16.97
C PRO A 182 0.43 -6.52 -16.40
N ARG A 183 1.37 -5.60 -16.20
CA ARG A 183 2.68 -5.90 -15.59
C ARG A 183 2.58 -6.37 -14.14
N ALA A 184 1.55 -5.99 -13.40
CA ALA A 184 1.35 -6.48 -12.03
C ALA A 184 1.16 -8.00 -11.96
N LEU A 185 0.77 -8.63 -13.08
CA LEU A 185 0.56 -10.06 -13.23
C LEU A 185 1.81 -10.84 -13.64
N ILE A 186 2.95 -10.17 -13.84
CA ILE A 186 4.24 -10.83 -14.07
C ILE A 186 4.88 -11.05 -12.70
N TYR A 187 4.78 -12.27 -12.21
CA TYR A 187 5.16 -12.61 -10.83
C TYR A 187 6.66 -12.47 -10.59
N SER A 188 7.52 -12.85 -11.54
CA SER A 188 8.96 -12.75 -11.39
C SER A 188 9.45 -11.30 -11.25
N ASP A 189 8.83 -10.33 -11.95
CA ASP A 189 9.19 -8.91 -11.83
C ASP A 189 8.92 -8.37 -10.41
N ARG A 190 8.07 -9.06 -9.63
CA ARG A 190 7.70 -8.64 -8.27
C ARG A 190 8.76 -8.98 -7.24
N VAL A 191 9.70 -9.86 -7.56
CA VAL A 191 10.78 -10.32 -6.67
C VAL A 191 12.17 -9.94 -7.15
N GLU A 192 12.31 -9.02 -8.08
CA GLU A 192 13.56 -8.37 -8.48
C GLU A 192 14.00 -7.37 -7.38
N TYR A 193 14.24 -7.88 -6.18
CA TYR A 193 14.44 -7.08 -4.96
C TYR A 193 15.69 -6.22 -5.01
N VAL A 194 16.77 -6.77 -5.55
CA VAL A 194 18.04 -6.05 -5.69
C VAL A 194 17.88 -4.87 -6.65
N GLU A 195 17.30 -5.10 -7.83
CA GLU A 195 17.03 -4.02 -8.79
C GLU A 195 16.07 -2.97 -8.22
N GLN A 196 15.01 -3.43 -7.53
CA GLN A 196 14.04 -2.56 -6.89
C GLN A 196 14.69 -1.61 -5.88
N ILE A 197 15.55 -2.12 -4.99
CA ILE A 197 16.19 -1.28 -3.98
C ILE A 197 17.28 -0.40 -4.57
N GLN A 198 17.99 -0.88 -5.57
CA GLN A 198 19.01 -0.09 -6.28
C GLN A 198 18.42 1.13 -6.99
N ARG A 199 17.20 1.04 -7.54
CA ARG A 199 16.50 2.21 -8.13
C ARG A 199 16.32 3.33 -7.12
N TYR A 200 16.01 3.01 -5.87
CA TYR A 200 15.90 3.99 -4.79
C TYR A 200 17.27 4.51 -4.36
N ARG A 201 18.26 3.63 -4.24
CA ARG A 201 19.62 4.03 -3.90
C ARG A 201 20.30 4.92 -4.93
N ALA A 202 19.87 4.85 -6.17
CA ALA A 202 20.38 5.71 -7.24
C ALA A 202 19.94 7.19 -7.10
N VAL A 203 18.86 7.47 -6.33
CA VAL A 203 18.28 8.81 -6.21
C VAL A 203 18.13 9.30 -4.77
N PHE A 204 18.27 8.41 -3.78
CA PHE A 204 18.23 8.74 -2.36
C PHE A 204 19.52 8.27 -1.65
N PRO A 205 20.12 9.10 -0.78
CA PRO A 205 21.27 8.69 0.03
C PRO A 205 20.89 7.60 1.05
N ALA A 206 21.92 6.97 1.65
CA ALA A 206 21.72 5.80 2.50
C ALA A 206 20.86 6.06 3.74
N ASP A 207 21.04 7.22 4.34
CA ASP A 207 20.36 7.68 5.55
C ASP A 207 18.88 8.05 5.32
N GLN A 208 18.49 8.19 4.06
CA GLN A 208 17.08 8.39 3.68
C GLN A 208 16.36 7.07 3.30
N LEU A 209 17.01 5.92 3.38
CA LEU A 209 16.46 4.63 2.99
C LEU A 209 16.50 3.62 4.13
N LEU A 210 15.32 3.26 4.66
CA LEU A 210 15.16 2.18 5.63
C LEU A 210 14.62 0.92 4.96
N VAL A 211 15.35 -0.18 5.09
CA VAL A 211 14.90 -1.50 4.64
C VAL A 211 14.50 -2.34 5.84
N LEU A 212 13.27 -2.79 5.84
CA LEU A 212 12.68 -3.69 6.84
C LEU A 212 12.49 -5.08 6.25
N ILE A 213 12.53 -6.10 7.12
CA ILE A 213 12.22 -7.48 6.77
C ILE A 213 10.91 -7.89 7.46
N TYR A 214 9.99 -8.46 6.69
CA TYR A 214 8.66 -8.82 7.18
C TYR A 214 8.71 -9.83 8.33
N GLU A 215 9.64 -10.76 8.28
CA GLU A 215 9.81 -11.79 9.30
C GLU A 215 10.22 -11.17 10.64
N ASP A 216 11.06 -10.13 10.66
CA ASP A 216 11.41 -9.38 11.88
C ASP A 216 10.19 -8.61 12.40
N PHE A 217 9.53 -7.87 11.49
CA PHE A 217 8.30 -7.17 11.86
C PHE A 217 7.25 -8.10 12.46
N ARG A 218 7.16 -9.34 11.95
CA ARG A 218 6.24 -10.34 12.47
C ARG A 218 6.69 -10.90 13.81
N ALA A 219 7.98 -11.07 14.02
CA ALA A 219 8.56 -11.59 15.26
C ALA A 219 8.51 -10.53 16.38
N ASP A 220 8.87 -9.27 16.04
CA ASP A 220 8.89 -8.14 16.95
C ASP A 220 8.30 -6.89 16.28
N ASN A 221 6.98 -6.74 16.42
CA ASN A 221 6.29 -5.56 15.88
C ASN A 221 6.76 -4.27 16.57
N GLU A 222 6.92 -4.31 17.88
CA GLU A 222 7.25 -3.14 18.69
C GLU A 222 8.67 -2.63 18.38
N GLY A 223 9.66 -3.51 18.39
CA GLY A 223 11.05 -3.16 18.06
C GLY A 223 11.19 -2.61 16.64
N THR A 224 10.51 -3.25 15.67
CA THR A 224 10.51 -2.76 14.28
C THR A 224 9.84 -1.39 14.15
N MET A 225 8.73 -1.15 14.87
CA MET A 225 8.06 0.15 14.85
C MET A 225 8.91 1.23 15.53
N ARG A 226 9.61 0.92 16.63
CA ARG A 226 10.55 1.86 17.27
C ARG A 226 11.71 2.22 16.33
N GLN A 227 12.27 1.24 15.59
CA GLN A 227 13.26 1.50 14.57
C GLN A 227 12.73 2.45 13.50
N LEU A 228 11.49 2.21 13.02
CA LEU A 228 10.85 3.06 12.03
C LEU A 228 10.59 4.48 12.56
N MET A 229 10.09 4.62 13.79
CA MET A 229 9.84 5.93 14.41
C MET A 229 11.13 6.74 14.55
N ARG A 230 12.23 6.12 14.98
CA ARG A 230 13.56 6.77 15.03
C ARG A 230 14.01 7.23 13.65
N PHE A 231 13.85 6.37 12.63
CA PHE A 231 14.15 6.73 11.25
C PHE A 231 13.30 7.90 10.75
N LEU A 232 12.04 8.03 11.19
CA LEU A 232 11.15 9.14 10.85
C LEU A 232 11.36 10.38 11.74
N GLU A 233 12.25 10.31 12.76
CA GLU A 233 12.50 11.37 13.75
C GLU A 233 11.24 11.79 14.51
N VAL A 234 10.44 10.81 14.92
CA VAL A 234 9.28 10.98 15.79
C VAL A 234 9.50 10.23 17.11
N ASP A 235 8.73 10.56 18.16
CA ASP A 235 8.92 9.98 19.49
C ASP A 235 8.68 8.45 19.48
N ASP A 236 9.74 7.68 19.67
CA ASP A 236 9.70 6.21 19.69
C ASP A 236 9.36 5.60 21.05
N ARG A 237 9.11 6.44 22.07
CA ARG A 237 8.75 6.00 23.44
C ARG A 237 7.27 5.80 23.63
N LEU A 238 6.44 6.33 22.75
CA LEU A 238 5.00 6.16 22.83
C LEU A 238 4.60 4.68 22.64
N PRO A 239 3.57 4.22 23.36
CA PRO A 239 3.10 2.84 23.22
C PRO A 239 2.71 2.52 21.78
N VAL A 240 3.22 1.42 21.26
CA VAL A 240 2.83 0.91 19.95
C VAL A 240 1.61 0.00 20.11
N GLU A 241 0.45 0.48 19.70
CA GLU A 241 -0.74 -0.38 19.65
C GLU A 241 -0.63 -1.35 18.47
N VAL A 242 -0.30 -2.61 18.76
CA VAL A 242 -0.11 -3.64 17.72
C VAL A 242 -1.39 -3.92 16.97
N VAL A 243 -1.41 -3.57 15.69
CA VAL A 243 -2.51 -3.82 14.78
C VAL A 243 -2.28 -5.12 14.02
N ARG A 244 -3.09 -6.14 14.30
CA ARG A 244 -3.12 -7.36 13.49
C ARG A 244 -3.92 -7.13 12.21
N ALA A 245 -3.28 -6.53 11.19
CA ALA A 245 -3.90 -6.29 9.90
C ALA A 245 -3.90 -7.56 9.04
N ASN A 246 -5.03 -7.78 8.38
CA ASN A 246 -5.24 -8.67 7.23
C ASN A 246 -4.60 -10.06 7.28
N ARG A 247 -5.30 -11.03 7.88
CA ARG A 247 -5.05 -12.45 7.58
C ARG A 247 -5.27 -12.67 6.08
N THR A 248 -4.35 -13.36 5.44
CA THR A 248 -4.52 -13.79 4.04
C THR A 248 -5.75 -14.69 3.95
N LEU A 249 -6.78 -14.23 3.24
CA LEU A 249 -8.02 -14.97 3.03
C LEU A 249 -8.06 -15.49 1.59
N GLY A 250 -8.45 -16.73 1.41
CA GLY A 250 -8.75 -17.29 0.10
C GLY A 250 -10.20 -17.00 -0.30
N VAL A 251 -10.46 -16.79 -1.58
CA VAL A 251 -11.83 -16.63 -2.11
C VAL A 251 -12.42 -18.01 -2.38
N ARG A 252 -13.59 -18.31 -1.82
CA ARG A 252 -14.29 -19.58 -2.00
C ARG A 252 -14.91 -19.70 -3.39
N SER A 253 -15.48 -18.60 -3.87
CA SER A 253 -16.08 -18.51 -5.21
C SER A 253 -15.88 -17.11 -5.79
N VAL A 254 -15.03 -17.04 -6.82
CA VAL A 254 -14.77 -15.80 -7.58
C VAL A 254 -16.07 -15.30 -8.23
N ARG A 255 -16.92 -16.21 -8.75
CA ARG A 255 -18.19 -15.85 -9.37
C ARG A 255 -19.19 -15.24 -8.38
N LEU A 256 -19.28 -15.79 -7.17
CA LEU A 256 -20.17 -15.27 -6.13
C LEU A 256 -19.69 -13.89 -5.63
N ASP A 257 -18.39 -13.71 -5.49
CA ASP A 257 -17.82 -12.42 -5.11
C ASP A 257 -17.97 -11.38 -6.21
N ALA A 258 -17.76 -11.73 -7.49
CA ALA A 258 -18.02 -10.87 -8.64
C ALA A 258 -19.49 -10.46 -8.74
N PHE A 259 -20.42 -11.40 -8.56
CA PHE A 259 -21.86 -11.11 -8.52
C PHE A 259 -22.22 -10.13 -7.38
N ARG A 260 -21.67 -10.35 -6.20
CA ARG A 260 -21.83 -9.44 -5.05
C ARG A 260 -21.33 -8.02 -5.33
N ARG A 261 -20.16 -7.89 -5.96
CA ARG A 261 -19.61 -6.58 -6.34
C ARG A 261 -20.49 -5.89 -7.37
N SER A 262 -20.98 -6.64 -8.37
CA SER A 262 -21.92 -6.14 -9.36
C SER A 262 -23.22 -5.61 -8.72
N LEU A 263 -23.74 -6.31 -7.69
CA LEU A 263 -24.86 -5.83 -6.89
C LEU A 263 -24.53 -4.56 -6.11
N ARG A 264 -23.34 -4.49 -5.48
CA ARG A 264 -22.90 -3.28 -4.76
C ARG A 264 -22.65 -2.09 -5.67
N ALA A 265 -22.10 -2.31 -6.84
CA ALA A 265 -21.84 -1.29 -7.85
C ALA A 265 -23.12 -0.78 -8.54
N GLY A 266 -24.28 -1.34 -8.20
CA GLY A 266 -25.57 -0.89 -8.75
C GLY A 266 -25.77 -1.21 -10.23
N ARG A 267 -24.98 -2.14 -10.77
CA ARG A 267 -25.04 -2.53 -12.20
C ARG A 267 -26.25 -3.37 -12.57
N HIS A 268 -26.97 -3.93 -11.58
CA HIS A 268 -28.23 -4.63 -11.80
C HIS A 268 -29.42 -3.73 -11.54
N PRO A 269 -30.45 -3.73 -12.40
CA PRO A 269 -31.65 -2.90 -12.22
C PRO A 269 -32.32 -3.05 -10.85
N GLY A 270 -32.33 -4.26 -10.29
CA GLY A 270 -32.88 -4.54 -8.96
C GLY A 270 -31.96 -4.19 -7.78
N ALA A 271 -30.67 -3.93 -7.99
CA ALA A 271 -29.72 -3.71 -6.91
C ALA A 271 -29.95 -2.37 -6.18
N ARG A 272 -30.43 -1.35 -6.89
CA ARG A 272 -30.81 -0.07 -6.29
C ARG A 272 -32.02 -0.23 -5.38
N ALA A 273 -33.07 -0.94 -5.82
CA ALA A 273 -34.28 -1.20 -5.03
C ALA A 273 -33.96 -2.02 -3.77
N LEU A 274 -33.16 -3.11 -3.89
CA LEU A 274 -32.71 -3.90 -2.74
C LEU A 274 -31.87 -3.10 -1.74
N ARG A 275 -31.06 -2.17 -2.23
CA ARG A 275 -30.22 -1.33 -1.39
C ARG A 275 -31.04 -0.29 -0.61
N GLU A 276 -32.05 0.30 -1.21
CA GLU A 276 -32.94 1.26 -0.56
C GLU A 276 -33.86 0.56 0.46
N LEU A 277 -34.40 -0.63 0.13
CA LEU A 277 -35.14 -1.48 1.08
C LEU A 277 -34.25 -1.89 2.27
N GLY A 278 -33.01 -2.28 2.02
CA GLY A 278 -32.05 -2.66 3.08
C GLY A 278 -31.62 -1.49 3.98
N LYS A 279 -31.62 -0.25 3.47
CA LYS A 279 -31.34 0.95 4.28
C LYS A 279 -32.48 1.31 5.24
N GLY A 280 -33.72 1.05 4.85
CA GLY A 280 -34.89 1.33 5.68
C GLY A 280 -35.09 0.33 6.82
N LEU A 281 -34.61 -0.90 6.70
CA LEU A 281 -34.90 -2.01 7.63
C LEU A 281 -33.81 -2.31 8.67
N THR A 282 -32.59 -1.75 8.53
CA THR A 282 -31.47 -2.07 9.44
C THR A 282 -30.55 -0.89 9.71
N THR A 283 -30.13 -0.74 10.97
CA THR A 283 -29.12 0.26 11.33
C THR A 283 -27.73 -0.09 10.72
N ARG A 284 -26.89 0.92 10.53
CA ARG A 284 -25.52 0.74 9.99
C ARG A 284 -24.71 -0.27 10.84
N LYS A 285 -24.82 -0.18 12.18
CA LYS A 285 -24.15 -1.10 13.11
C LYS A 285 -24.66 -2.54 12.99
N ALA A 286 -25.97 -2.75 12.83
CA ALA A 286 -26.55 -4.09 12.66
C ALA A 286 -26.14 -4.72 11.31
N ARG A 287 -26.07 -3.92 10.24
CA ARG A 287 -25.56 -4.39 8.94
C ARG A 287 -24.10 -4.79 9.01
N GLU A 288 -23.28 -3.98 9.68
CA GLU A 288 -21.86 -4.29 9.87
C GLU A 288 -21.69 -5.56 10.72
N ALA A 289 -22.44 -5.72 11.80
CA ALA A 289 -22.35 -6.87 12.69
C ALA A 289 -22.83 -8.21 12.07
N LEU A 290 -23.87 -8.17 11.21
CA LEU A 290 -24.41 -9.38 10.57
C LEU A 290 -23.75 -9.71 9.23
N TYR A 291 -23.49 -8.67 8.42
CA TYR A 291 -23.00 -8.82 7.07
C TYR A 291 -21.55 -9.33 7.03
N TYR A 292 -20.65 -8.79 7.86
CA TYR A 292 -19.24 -9.22 7.84
C TYR A 292 -19.01 -10.68 8.26
N PRO A 293 -19.63 -11.20 9.36
CA PRO A 293 -19.49 -12.61 9.72
C PRO A 293 -20.08 -13.56 8.67
N LEU A 294 -21.26 -13.21 8.11
CA LEU A 294 -21.90 -14.02 7.08
C LEU A 294 -21.06 -14.08 5.81
N MET A 295 -20.50 -12.95 5.40
CA MET A 295 -19.61 -12.85 4.25
C MET A 295 -18.29 -13.61 4.47
N ARG A 296 -17.71 -13.52 5.68
CA ARG A 296 -16.53 -14.33 6.03
C ARG A 296 -16.78 -15.82 5.88
N ARG A 297 -17.96 -16.31 6.24
CA ARG A 297 -18.33 -17.74 6.14
C ARG A 297 -18.63 -18.17 4.71
N THR A 298 -19.24 -17.32 3.89
CA THR A 298 -19.74 -17.70 2.56
C THR A 298 -18.76 -17.42 1.43
N VAL A 299 -18.04 -16.29 1.47
CA VAL A 299 -17.17 -15.82 0.38
C VAL A 299 -15.71 -16.14 0.62
N TYR A 300 -15.26 -16.09 1.88
CA TYR A 300 -13.87 -16.32 2.23
C TYR A 300 -13.67 -17.68 2.88
N ARG A 301 -12.51 -18.28 2.65
CA ARG A 301 -12.06 -19.51 3.30
C ARG A 301 -10.60 -19.38 3.70
N THR A 302 -10.13 -20.24 4.58
CA THR A 302 -8.70 -20.46 4.75
C THR A 302 -8.12 -20.88 3.40
N PRO A 303 -7.04 -20.25 2.91
CA PRO A 303 -6.42 -20.68 1.67
C PRO A 303 -6.03 -22.15 1.75
N PRO A 304 -6.09 -22.90 0.64
CA PRO A 304 -5.58 -24.26 0.63
C PRO A 304 -4.10 -24.27 1.01
N PRO A 305 -3.57 -25.37 1.54
CA PRO A 305 -2.15 -25.53 1.78
C PRO A 305 -1.33 -25.13 0.53
N ALA A 306 -0.12 -24.65 0.72
CA ALA A 306 0.78 -24.42 -0.39
C ALA A 306 1.14 -25.77 -1.04
N ASP A 307 1.26 -25.80 -2.35
CA ASP A 307 1.95 -26.88 -3.05
C ASP A 307 3.42 -26.84 -2.65
N ALA A 308 3.82 -27.81 -1.81
CA ALA A 308 5.16 -27.80 -1.20
C ALA A 308 6.27 -27.94 -2.24
N GLU A 309 6.03 -28.78 -3.27
CA GLU A 309 6.97 -28.98 -4.38
C GLU A 309 7.16 -27.69 -5.17
N PHE A 310 6.07 -27.02 -5.54
CA PHE A 310 6.14 -25.76 -6.26
C PHE A 310 6.77 -24.63 -5.42
N MET A 311 6.49 -24.58 -4.11
CA MET A 311 7.15 -23.62 -3.24
C MET A 311 8.67 -23.85 -3.19
N LEU A 312 9.11 -25.10 -3.19
CA LEU A 312 10.55 -25.43 -3.23
C LEU A 312 11.16 -25.03 -4.59
N GLU A 313 10.47 -25.32 -5.69
CA GLU A 313 10.87 -24.88 -7.04
C GLU A 313 11.04 -23.36 -7.12
N LEU A 314 10.08 -22.59 -6.60
CA LEU A 314 10.20 -21.13 -6.54
C LEU A 314 11.38 -20.67 -5.68
N ARG A 315 11.62 -21.33 -4.55
CA ARG A 315 12.76 -21.02 -3.69
C ARG A 315 14.08 -21.27 -4.40
N ARG A 316 14.22 -22.38 -5.13
CA ARG A 316 15.39 -22.64 -5.99
C ARG A 316 15.54 -21.55 -7.05
N ARG A 317 14.47 -21.21 -7.74
CA ARG A 317 14.46 -20.18 -8.79
C ARG A 317 14.90 -18.81 -8.26
N PHE A 318 14.47 -18.42 -7.07
CA PHE A 318 14.75 -17.09 -6.50
C PHE A 318 15.91 -17.07 -5.49
N LYS A 319 16.62 -18.19 -5.32
CA LYS A 319 17.83 -18.24 -4.45
C LYS A 319 18.88 -17.18 -4.83
N PRO A 320 19.21 -16.95 -6.12
CA PRO A 320 20.15 -15.90 -6.50
C PRO A 320 19.73 -14.50 -6.03
N GLU A 321 18.42 -14.20 -6.10
CA GLU A 321 17.88 -12.90 -5.65
C GLU A 321 17.99 -12.73 -4.13
N VAL A 322 17.76 -13.82 -3.38
CA VAL A 322 17.93 -13.81 -1.91
C VAL A 322 19.41 -13.62 -1.53
N VAL A 323 20.32 -14.29 -2.23
CA VAL A 323 21.76 -14.11 -2.03
C VAL A 323 22.17 -12.67 -2.32
N GLY A 324 21.79 -12.14 -3.49
CA GLY A 324 22.11 -10.76 -3.87
C GLY A 324 21.53 -9.71 -2.90
N LEU A 325 20.30 -9.91 -2.42
CA LEU A 325 19.72 -9.01 -1.42
C LEU A 325 20.43 -9.14 -0.06
N SER A 326 20.82 -10.37 0.31
CA SER A 326 21.58 -10.64 1.54
C SER A 326 22.91 -9.89 1.54
N GLU A 327 23.66 -9.99 0.45
CA GLU A 327 24.93 -9.28 0.24
C GLU A 327 24.72 -7.75 0.23
N TYR A 328 23.73 -7.29 -0.51
CA TYR A 328 23.41 -5.87 -0.61
C TYR A 328 23.09 -5.21 0.73
N LEU A 329 22.36 -5.93 1.60
CA LEU A 329 21.99 -5.44 2.93
C LEU A 329 23.02 -5.73 4.01
N GLY A 330 24.07 -6.51 3.72
CA GLY A 330 25.03 -7.00 4.73
C GLY A 330 24.35 -7.86 5.82
N ARG A 331 23.30 -8.61 5.44
CA ARG A 331 22.46 -9.37 6.37
C ARG A 331 22.20 -10.78 5.84
N ASP A 332 22.38 -11.79 6.68
CA ASP A 332 22.15 -13.19 6.30
C ASP A 332 20.66 -13.53 6.15
N LEU A 333 20.09 -13.14 5.00
CA LEU A 333 18.73 -13.49 4.61
C LEU A 333 18.64 -14.93 4.10
N VAL A 334 19.75 -15.49 3.62
CA VAL A 334 19.82 -16.88 3.16
C VAL A 334 19.44 -17.80 4.31
N ARG A 335 20.05 -17.63 5.47
CA ARG A 335 19.73 -18.39 6.68
C ARG A 335 18.37 -18.00 7.26
N LEU A 336 18.07 -16.70 7.35
CA LEU A 336 16.81 -16.22 7.92
C LEU A 336 15.60 -16.83 7.21
N TRP A 337 15.66 -16.94 5.89
CA TRP A 337 14.58 -17.48 5.07
C TRP A 337 14.75 -18.97 4.75
N GLY A 338 15.78 -19.64 5.30
CA GLY A 338 16.05 -21.07 5.17
C GLY A 338 16.44 -21.50 3.75
N TYR A 339 17.20 -20.67 3.02
CA TYR A 339 17.72 -20.99 1.69
C TYR A 339 19.10 -21.69 1.72
N ASP A 340 19.73 -21.76 2.89
CA ASP A 340 20.97 -22.48 3.15
C ASP A 340 20.82 -23.99 2.93
N SER A 341 19.63 -24.53 3.21
CA SER A 341 19.29 -25.95 3.02
C SER A 341 18.73 -26.29 1.63
N ILE A 342 18.70 -25.34 0.69
CA ILE A 342 18.15 -25.53 -0.65
C ILE A 342 19.30 -25.71 -1.64
N GLU A 343 19.35 -26.90 -2.28
CA GLU A 343 20.24 -27.20 -3.39
C GLU A 343 19.77 -26.56 -4.71
#